data_56c27ead514e358d3f6d702c2de6c0de
#
_entry.id   56c27ead514e358d3f6d702c2de6c0de
#
_cell.length_a   1.000
_cell.length_b   1.000
_cell.length_c   1.000
_cell.angle_alpha   90.00
_cell.angle_beta   90.00
_cell.angle_gamma   90.00
#
_symmetry.space_group_name_H-M   'P 1'
#
loop_
_entity.id
_entity.type
_entity.pdbx_description
1 polymer ?
#
loop_
_entity_poly.entity_id
_entity_poly.type
_entity_poly.pdbx_seq_one_letter_code
_entity_poly.pdbx_strand_id
1 'polypeptide(L)'
;MSKSVNQKAQDAFLDYIKSNADKAVLCEGAPSSYSDATTTLNNGGNQIAVRSIASGNLSKAAGDTSGRKITLDKGGYLAKENTSNGVDHVALLDEGNSEIVAVTELDDGSGSPVSMTADLAYNQQTVDFEVQDPS
;
A
#
# COMPACT_ATOMS: atom_id res chain seq x y z
N MET A 1 -11.20 -28.35 11.64
CA MET A 1 -10.98 -27.35 12.71
C MET A 1 -10.60 -26.02 12.08
N SER A 2 -11.28 -24.98 12.42
CA SER A 2 -10.93 -23.65 11.93
C SER A 2 -9.75 -23.09 12.74
N LYS A 3 -8.93 -22.27 12.08
CA LYS A 3 -7.81 -21.57 12.70
C LYS A 3 -8.16 -20.09 12.83
N SER A 4 -7.76 -19.48 13.92
CA SER A 4 -7.94 -18.04 14.10
C SER A 4 -6.71 -17.43 14.76
N VAL A 5 -6.50 -16.14 14.51
CA VAL A 5 -5.49 -15.35 15.17
C VAL A 5 -6.22 -14.38 16.10
N ASN A 6 -5.72 -14.24 17.33
CA ASN A 6 -6.31 -13.36 18.31
C ASN A 6 -6.44 -11.94 17.73
N GLN A 7 -7.63 -11.33 17.87
CA GLN A 7 -7.90 -10.00 17.33
C GLN A 7 -6.95 -8.94 17.88
N LYS A 8 -6.54 -9.07 19.16
CA LYS A 8 -5.57 -8.14 19.75
C LYS A 8 -4.21 -8.21 19.05
N ALA A 9 -3.80 -9.43 18.64
CA ALA A 9 -2.55 -9.59 17.90
C ALA A 9 -2.65 -8.98 16.50
N GLN A 10 -3.79 -9.16 15.84
CA GLN A 10 -4.04 -8.53 14.54
C GLN A 10 -4.05 -7.01 14.67
N ASP A 11 -4.71 -6.47 15.68
CA ASP A 11 -4.75 -5.03 15.92
C ASP A 11 -3.36 -4.47 16.26
N ALA A 12 -2.55 -5.21 17.02
CA ALA A 12 -1.19 -4.79 17.32
C ALA A 12 -0.33 -4.66 16.05
N PHE A 13 -0.49 -5.59 15.10
CA PHE A 13 0.17 -5.50 13.79
C PHE A 13 -0.31 -4.26 13.02
N LEU A 14 -1.62 -4.02 12.99
CA LEU A 14 -2.18 -2.85 12.31
C LEU A 14 -1.79 -1.54 13.00
N ASP A 15 -1.69 -1.54 14.35
CA ASP A 15 -1.21 -0.38 15.10
C ASP A 15 0.25 -0.06 14.75
N TYR A 16 1.06 -1.08 14.55
CA TYR A 16 2.44 -0.88 14.09
C TYR A 16 2.46 -0.18 12.74
N ILE A 17 1.64 -0.63 11.78
CA ILE A 17 1.53 0.02 10.47
C ILE A 17 1.08 1.47 10.63
N LYS A 18 0.00 1.69 11.39
CA LYS A 18 -0.58 3.02 11.59
C LYS A 18 0.42 4.01 12.22
N SER A 19 1.24 3.52 13.15
CA SER A 19 2.19 4.36 13.88
C SER A 19 3.47 4.63 13.10
N ASN A 20 3.86 3.76 12.19
CA ASN A 20 5.18 3.81 11.54
C ASN A 20 5.14 4.14 10.06
N ALA A 21 4.02 3.91 9.36
CA ALA A 21 3.93 4.23 7.95
C ALA A 21 3.88 5.75 7.74
N ASP A 22 4.79 6.28 6.96
CA ASP A 22 4.87 7.71 6.67
C ASP A 22 4.87 8.02 5.17
N LYS A 23 4.92 7.00 4.31
CA LYS A 23 4.81 7.15 2.86
C LYS A 23 3.92 6.06 2.29
N ALA A 24 3.12 6.43 1.30
CA ALA A 24 2.39 5.49 0.46
C ALA A 24 2.97 5.59 -0.95
N VAL A 25 3.32 4.46 -1.53
CA VAL A 25 3.99 4.42 -2.84
C VAL A 25 3.16 3.58 -3.79
N LEU A 26 2.89 4.14 -4.96
CA LEU A 26 2.25 3.40 -6.05
C LEU A 26 3.33 2.74 -6.87
N CYS A 27 3.23 1.42 -7.04
CA CYS A 27 4.27 0.60 -7.66
C CYS A 27 3.75 -0.16 -8.87
N GLU A 28 4.60 -0.28 -9.88
CA GLU A 28 4.40 -1.25 -10.96
C GLU A 28 5.22 -2.49 -10.59
N GLY A 29 4.53 -3.55 -10.23
CA GLY A 29 5.11 -4.75 -9.62
C GLY A 29 5.23 -4.63 -8.11
N ALA A 30 5.19 -5.77 -7.41
CA ALA A 30 5.34 -5.80 -5.96
C ALA A 30 6.80 -5.54 -5.58
N PRO A 31 7.09 -4.48 -4.79
CA PRO A 31 8.48 -4.26 -4.35
C PRO A 31 8.88 -5.32 -3.34
N SER A 32 10.09 -5.85 -3.46
CA SER A 32 10.61 -6.85 -2.55
C SER A 32 11.52 -6.25 -1.47
N SER A 33 11.86 -4.98 -1.59
CA SER A 33 12.72 -4.29 -0.63
C SER A 33 12.36 -2.81 -0.58
N TYR A 34 12.81 -2.14 0.49
CA TYR A 34 12.66 -0.69 0.61
C TYR A 34 13.31 0.03 -0.58
N SER A 35 14.47 -0.45 -1.01
CA SER A 35 15.17 0.11 -2.18
C SER A 35 14.30 0.02 -3.44
N ASP A 36 13.64 -1.10 -3.67
CA ASP A 36 12.75 -1.26 -4.82
C ASP A 36 11.57 -0.29 -4.76
N ALA A 37 11.01 -0.07 -3.59
CA ALA A 37 9.87 0.83 -3.41
C ALA A 37 10.25 2.30 -3.51
N THR A 38 11.51 2.65 -3.29
CA THR A 38 11.99 4.04 -3.33
C THR A 38 12.78 4.38 -4.60
N THR A 39 13.04 3.41 -5.45
CA THR A 39 13.68 3.60 -6.74
C THR A 39 12.63 3.60 -7.84
N THR A 40 12.70 4.58 -8.75
CA THR A 40 11.71 4.67 -9.83
C THR A 40 11.86 3.53 -10.83
N LEU A 41 10.78 3.25 -11.55
CA LEU A 41 10.74 2.16 -12.54
C LEU A 41 11.85 2.29 -13.56
N ASN A 42 12.11 3.50 -14.07
CA ASN A 42 13.17 3.75 -15.06
C ASN A 42 14.57 3.49 -14.53
N ASN A 43 14.73 3.49 -13.21
CA ASN A 43 16.04 3.25 -12.57
C ASN A 43 16.13 1.83 -11.99
N GLY A 44 15.24 0.95 -12.39
CA GLY A 44 15.29 -0.46 -12.00
C GLY A 44 14.48 -0.83 -10.77
N GLY A 45 13.72 0.13 -10.21
CA GLY A 45 12.84 -0.11 -9.07
C GLY A 45 11.38 -0.31 -9.49
N ASN A 46 10.48 -0.08 -8.56
CA ASN A 46 9.03 -0.26 -8.76
C ASN A 46 8.23 1.02 -8.60
N GLN A 47 8.84 2.12 -8.14
CA GLN A 47 8.12 3.33 -7.78
C GLN A 47 7.64 4.11 -9.02
N ILE A 48 6.35 4.44 -9.03
CA ILE A 48 5.74 5.36 -10.02
C ILE A 48 5.37 6.68 -9.35
N ALA A 49 4.81 6.63 -8.15
CA ALA A 49 4.36 7.83 -7.44
C ALA A 49 4.44 7.63 -5.94
N VAL A 50 4.54 8.72 -5.19
CA VAL A 50 4.63 8.66 -3.73
C VAL A 50 3.83 9.82 -3.13
N ARG A 51 3.22 9.57 -1.97
CA ARG A 51 2.65 10.64 -1.15
C ARG A 51 3.05 10.43 0.30
N SER A 52 3.17 11.52 1.04
CA SER A 52 3.37 11.48 2.48
C SER A 52 2.04 11.20 3.16
N ILE A 53 2.06 10.35 4.17
CA ILE A 53 0.89 10.03 4.97
C ILE A 53 1.22 10.17 6.46
N ALA A 54 0.17 10.21 7.28
CA ALA A 54 0.28 10.24 8.73
C ALA A 54 -0.74 9.24 9.30
N SER A 55 -0.73 9.04 10.61
CA SER A 55 -1.64 8.08 11.24
C SER A 55 -3.10 8.37 10.97
N GLY A 56 -3.47 9.64 10.77
CA GLY A 56 -4.84 10.03 10.44
C GLY A 56 -5.32 9.59 9.07
N ASN A 57 -4.41 9.17 8.18
CA ASN A 57 -4.77 8.64 6.87
C ASN A 57 -5.09 7.15 6.90
N LEU A 58 -4.91 6.51 8.03
CA LEU A 58 -5.09 5.07 8.20
C LEU A 58 -6.13 4.80 9.27
N SER A 59 -7.07 3.90 9.00
CA SER A 59 -8.13 3.54 9.96
C SER A 59 -8.29 2.02 10.02
N LYS A 60 -8.51 1.50 11.24
CA LYS A 60 -8.67 0.07 11.49
C LYS A 60 -10.14 -0.32 11.46
N ALA A 61 -10.45 -1.52 11.00
CA ALA A 61 -11.81 -2.07 11.00
C ALA A 61 -11.76 -3.59 10.92
N ALA A 62 -12.94 -4.23 11.00
CA ALA A 62 -13.06 -5.66 10.75
C ALA A 62 -12.71 -5.93 9.28
N GLY A 63 -12.03 -7.05 9.01
CA GLY A 63 -11.73 -7.49 7.66
C GLY A 63 -13.01 -7.83 6.89
N ASP A 64 -12.94 -7.80 5.57
CA ASP A 64 -14.11 -8.03 4.73
C ASP A 64 -14.59 -9.49 4.78
N THR A 65 -13.66 -10.42 4.90
CA THR A 65 -13.96 -11.85 4.98
C THR A 65 -13.72 -12.36 6.40
N SER A 66 -12.56 -12.05 6.97
CA SER A 66 -12.20 -12.45 8.33
C SER A 66 -11.08 -11.53 8.83
N GLY A 67 -10.76 -11.63 10.12
CA GLY A 67 -9.64 -10.89 10.70
C GLY A 67 -9.89 -9.40 10.79
N ARG A 68 -8.86 -8.61 10.58
CA ARG A 68 -8.88 -7.16 10.71
C ARG A 68 -8.24 -6.52 9.48
N LYS A 69 -8.52 -5.25 9.25
CA LYS A 69 -7.90 -4.50 8.17
C LYS A 69 -7.53 -3.10 8.59
N ILE A 70 -6.59 -2.50 7.87
CA ILE A 70 -6.32 -1.08 7.94
C ILE A 70 -6.59 -0.49 6.55
N THR A 71 -7.30 0.62 6.51
CA THR A 71 -7.70 1.27 5.27
C THR A 71 -6.93 2.57 5.10
N LEU A 72 -6.24 2.70 3.97
CA LEU A 72 -5.62 3.96 3.55
C LEU A 72 -6.69 4.81 2.88
N ASP A 73 -6.82 6.06 3.30
CA ASP A 73 -7.82 6.97 2.76
C ASP A 73 -7.53 7.38 1.31
N LYS A 74 -8.50 8.04 0.68
CA LYS A 74 -8.33 8.62 -0.64
C LYS A 74 -7.22 9.65 -0.63
N GLY A 75 -6.43 9.69 -1.69
CA GLY A 75 -5.36 10.66 -1.78
C GLY A 75 -4.85 10.86 -3.18
N GLY A 76 -4.22 12.01 -3.38
CA GLY A 76 -3.67 12.42 -4.67
C GLY A 76 -2.18 12.12 -4.76
N TYR A 77 -1.76 11.72 -5.94
CA TYR A 77 -0.35 11.47 -6.29
C TYR A 77 -0.03 12.21 -7.58
N LEU A 78 1.24 12.54 -7.74
CA LEU A 78 1.77 13.01 -9.01
C LEU A 78 2.73 11.95 -9.53
N ALA A 79 2.44 11.39 -10.69
CA ALA A 79 3.28 10.34 -11.26
C ALA A 79 4.65 10.91 -11.61
N LYS A 80 5.72 10.19 -11.24
CA LYS A 80 7.09 10.59 -11.53
C LYS A 80 7.52 10.16 -12.93
N GLU A 81 6.87 9.14 -13.47
CA GLU A 81 7.18 8.62 -14.80
C GLU A 81 6.00 7.85 -15.38
N ASN A 82 6.11 7.50 -16.65
CA ASN A 82 5.08 6.70 -17.32
C ASN A 82 5.16 5.26 -16.85
N THR A 83 3.98 4.62 -16.69
CA THR A 83 3.93 3.18 -16.46
C THR A 83 4.16 2.43 -17.77
N SER A 84 4.69 1.21 -17.66
CA SER A 84 4.80 0.28 -18.79
C SER A 84 3.58 -0.64 -18.85
N ASN A 85 3.23 -1.26 -17.72
CA ASN A 85 2.10 -2.18 -17.61
C ASN A 85 1.03 -1.68 -16.63
N GLY A 86 1.26 -0.55 -16.01
CA GLY A 86 0.34 0.04 -15.04
C GLY A 86 0.72 -0.24 -13.59
N VAL A 87 0.24 0.62 -12.69
CA VAL A 87 0.40 0.46 -11.25
C VAL A 87 -0.53 -0.66 -10.79
N ASP A 88 0.00 -1.64 -10.07
CA ASP A 88 -0.77 -2.78 -9.56
C ASP A 88 -0.55 -3.05 -8.08
N HIS A 89 0.28 -2.27 -7.39
CA HIS A 89 0.54 -2.43 -5.95
C HIS A 89 0.67 -1.08 -5.26
N VAL A 90 0.29 -1.08 -3.98
CA VAL A 90 0.54 0.04 -3.05
C VAL A 90 1.40 -0.49 -1.93
N ALA A 91 2.49 0.21 -1.63
CA ALA A 91 3.36 -0.11 -0.51
C ALA A 91 3.28 1.00 0.52
N LEU A 92 3.22 0.63 1.79
CA LEU A 92 3.35 1.55 2.91
C LEU A 92 4.76 1.43 3.46
N LEU A 93 5.43 2.56 3.62
CA LEU A 93 6.84 2.60 4.01
C LEU A 93 7.01 3.32 5.34
N ASP A 94 7.97 2.86 6.13
CA ASP A 94 8.55 3.59 7.25
C ASP A 94 9.91 4.12 6.78
N GLU A 95 9.94 5.39 6.38
CA GLU A 95 11.14 6.02 5.83
C GLU A 95 12.24 6.12 6.88
N GLY A 96 11.87 6.39 8.13
CA GLY A 96 12.85 6.53 9.21
C GLY A 96 13.65 5.27 9.49
N ASN A 97 13.04 4.09 9.28
CA ASN A 97 13.69 2.79 9.47
C ASN A 97 14.04 2.09 8.16
N SER A 98 13.80 2.74 7.02
CA SER A 98 14.09 2.19 5.70
C SER A 98 13.48 0.81 5.49
N GLU A 99 12.18 0.67 5.81
CA GLU A 99 11.51 -0.63 5.66
C GLU A 99 10.13 -0.49 5.01
N ILE A 100 9.69 -1.58 4.37
CA ILE A 100 8.32 -1.74 3.89
C ILE A 100 7.52 -2.30 5.05
N VAL A 101 6.42 -1.62 5.42
CA VAL A 101 5.56 -2.11 6.52
C VAL A 101 4.36 -2.89 6.00
N ALA A 102 3.92 -2.66 4.77
CA ALA A 102 2.81 -3.43 4.17
C ALA A 102 2.77 -3.21 2.66
N VAL A 103 2.30 -4.22 1.92
CA VAL A 103 2.06 -4.13 0.47
C VAL A 103 0.72 -4.77 0.18
N THR A 104 -0.06 -4.16 -0.71
CA THR A 104 -1.31 -4.76 -1.21
C THR A 104 -1.48 -4.47 -2.69
N GLU A 105 -2.36 -5.20 -3.33
CA GLU A 105 -2.68 -4.99 -4.75
C GLU A 105 -3.57 -3.76 -4.92
N LEU A 106 -3.42 -3.11 -6.07
CA LEU A 106 -4.25 -2.00 -6.50
C LEU A 106 -4.71 -2.27 -7.92
N ASP A 107 -5.97 -1.96 -8.21
CA ASP A 107 -6.48 -2.02 -9.57
C ASP A 107 -7.32 -0.78 -9.89
N ASP A 108 -7.85 -0.73 -11.11
CA ASP A 108 -8.65 0.40 -11.60
C ASP A 108 -10.14 0.28 -11.22
N GLY A 109 -10.48 -0.68 -10.36
CA GLY A 109 -11.87 -1.00 -10.01
C GLY A 109 -12.45 -2.12 -10.87
N SER A 110 -11.73 -2.57 -11.90
CA SER A 110 -12.17 -3.63 -12.82
C SER A 110 -11.18 -4.79 -12.91
N GLY A 111 -10.18 -4.81 -12.01
CA GLY A 111 -9.18 -5.87 -11.96
C GLY A 111 -7.95 -5.63 -12.83
N SER A 112 -7.84 -4.47 -13.47
CA SER A 112 -6.71 -4.12 -14.32
C SER A 112 -5.77 -3.13 -13.63
N PRO A 113 -4.47 -3.16 -13.93
CA PRO A 113 -3.54 -2.16 -13.43
C PRO A 113 -3.90 -0.74 -13.89
N VAL A 114 -3.49 0.25 -13.12
CA VAL A 114 -3.77 1.66 -13.39
C VAL A 114 -2.66 2.26 -14.25
N SER A 115 -3.00 2.68 -15.47
CA SER A 115 -2.05 3.39 -16.33
C SER A 115 -1.85 4.82 -15.83
N MET A 116 -0.60 5.26 -15.75
CA MET A 116 -0.25 6.60 -15.30
C MET A 116 0.77 7.23 -16.26
N THR A 117 0.69 8.54 -16.38
CA THR A 117 1.58 9.33 -17.23
C THR A 117 2.37 10.31 -16.36
N ALA A 118 3.66 10.45 -16.62
CA ALA A 118 4.53 11.36 -15.88
C ALA A 118 3.92 12.76 -15.80
N ASP A 119 4.03 13.37 -14.62
CA ASP A 119 3.56 14.71 -14.29
C ASP A 119 2.05 14.89 -14.30
N LEU A 120 1.27 13.82 -14.48
CA LEU A 120 -0.18 13.88 -14.34
C LEU A 120 -0.61 13.36 -12.96
N ALA A 121 -1.67 13.97 -12.43
CA ALA A 121 -2.21 13.62 -11.13
C ALA A 121 -3.07 12.36 -11.20
N TYR A 122 -3.00 11.53 -10.15
CA TYR A 122 -3.87 10.39 -9.94
C TYR A 122 -4.52 10.49 -8.57
N ASN A 123 -5.83 10.27 -8.50
CA ASN A 123 -6.57 10.26 -7.25
C ASN A 123 -6.89 8.81 -6.88
N GLN A 124 -6.15 8.30 -5.90
CA GLN A 124 -6.33 6.95 -5.37
C GLN A 124 -7.62 6.87 -4.55
N GLN A 125 -8.41 5.84 -4.77
CA GLN A 125 -9.54 5.49 -3.90
C GLN A 125 -9.01 4.84 -2.62
N THR A 126 -9.89 4.53 -1.67
CA THR A 126 -9.49 3.83 -0.45
C THR A 126 -8.87 2.47 -0.78
N VAL A 127 -7.84 2.08 -0.03
CA VAL A 127 -7.12 0.82 -0.22
C VAL A 127 -7.05 0.09 1.12
N ASP A 128 -7.41 -1.19 1.11
CA ASP A 128 -7.42 -2.02 2.32
C ASP A 128 -6.18 -2.92 2.37
N PHE A 129 -5.56 -2.94 3.54
CA PHE A 129 -4.49 -3.88 3.88
C PHE A 129 -5.06 -4.82 4.95
N GLU A 130 -5.26 -6.09 4.60
CA GLU A 130 -5.96 -7.02 5.47
C GLU A 130 -5.02 -8.02 6.14
N VAL A 131 -5.33 -8.33 7.40
CA VAL A 131 -4.77 -9.47 8.13
C VAL A 131 -5.92 -10.42 8.36
N GLN A 132 -5.99 -11.48 7.56
CA GLN A 132 -7.06 -12.46 7.64
C GLN A 132 -6.72 -13.60 8.59
N ASP A 133 -7.76 -14.24 9.12
CA ASP A 133 -7.55 -15.46 9.89
C ASP A 133 -6.99 -16.56 8.99
N PRO A 134 -6.11 -17.42 9.50
CA PRO A 134 -5.60 -18.56 8.74
C PRO A 134 -6.75 -19.50 8.35
N SER A 135 -6.66 -20.06 7.19
CA SER A 135 -7.65 -21.05 6.71
C SER A 135 -7.11 -22.47 6.79
#